data_b690ade78249b0df1885d3c266a505ef
#
_entry.id   b690ade78249b0df1885d3c266a505ef
#
_cell.length_a   1.000
_cell.length_b   1.000
_cell.length_c   1.000
_cell.angle_alpha   90.00
_cell.angle_beta   90.00
_cell.angle_gamma   90.00
#
_symmetry.space_group_name_H-M   'P 1'
#
loop_
_entity.id
_entity.type
_entity.pdbx_description
1 polymer ?
#
loop_
_entity_poly.entity_id
_entity_poly.type
_entity_poly.pdbx_seq_one_letter_code
_entity_poly.pdbx_strand_id
1 'polypeptide(L)'
;MATVLRIDGYVVRIWSNDHLPRHVHVFKDKGECVINLVGQDGNPELREFYDLKRKEVAKAIRIVADNQQKLIEAWNRIHGV
;
A
#
# COMPACT_ATOMS: atom_id res chain seq x y z
N MET A 1 5.08 10.19 -8.74
CA MET A 1 4.95 9.74 -7.33
C MET A 1 3.80 10.48 -6.66
N ALA A 2 2.93 9.75 -6.00
CA ALA A 2 1.82 10.37 -5.29
C ALA A 2 1.69 9.78 -3.89
N THR A 3 1.67 10.66 -2.89
CA THR A 3 1.32 10.29 -1.52
C THR A 3 -0.21 10.32 -1.44
N VAL A 4 -0.81 9.17 -1.15
CA VAL A 4 -2.27 9.06 -1.16
C VAL A 4 -2.88 8.95 0.23
N LEU A 5 -2.06 8.69 1.25
CA LEU A 5 -2.55 8.54 2.62
C LEU A 5 -1.42 8.70 3.62
N ARG A 6 -1.70 9.34 4.77
CA ARG A 6 -0.78 9.42 5.90
C ARG A 6 -1.56 9.10 7.16
N ILE A 7 -1.16 8.06 7.88
CA ILE A 7 -1.81 7.63 9.13
C ILE A 7 -0.76 7.13 10.11
N ASP A 8 -0.75 7.69 11.31
CA ASP A 8 0.07 7.19 12.43
C ASP A 8 1.56 7.05 12.08
N GLY A 9 2.07 7.98 11.27
CA GLY A 9 3.47 7.94 10.86
C GLY A 9 3.74 7.04 9.67
N TYR A 10 2.72 6.36 9.15
CA TYR A 10 2.83 5.55 7.93
C TYR A 10 2.44 6.40 6.73
N VAL A 11 3.18 6.27 5.65
CA VAL A 11 2.94 7.01 4.41
C VAL A 11 2.68 6.02 3.30
N VAL A 12 1.53 6.16 2.63
CA VAL A 12 1.14 5.26 1.54
C VAL A 12 1.30 6.01 0.22
N ARG A 13 2.05 5.40 -0.70
CA ARG A 13 2.36 6.02 -2.00
C ARG A 13 2.08 5.09 -3.15
N ILE A 14 1.75 5.68 -4.30
CA ILE A 14 1.57 4.98 -5.56
C ILE A 14 2.45 5.68 -6.58
N TRP A 15 3.27 4.91 -7.31
CA TRP A 15 4.10 5.45 -8.39
C TRP A 15 3.33 5.37 -9.70
N SER A 16 3.40 6.41 -10.52
CA SER A 16 2.67 6.44 -11.78
C SER A 16 3.17 5.40 -12.79
N ASN A 17 4.40 4.91 -12.60
CA ASN A 17 4.97 3.88 -13.48
C ASN A 17 4.88 2.47 -12.89
N ASP A 18 4.12 2.29 -11.81
CA ASP A 18 3.89 0.96 -11.25
C ASP A 18 3.06 0.12 -12.23
N HIS A 19 3.28 -1.20 -12.20
CA HIS A 19 2.57 -2.14 -13.06
C HIS A 19 1.59 -2.99 -12.25
N LEU A 20 0.60 -3.56 -12.95
CA LEU A 20 -0.32 -4.49 -12.33
C LEU A 20 0.44 -5.69 -11.76
N PRO A 21 -0.07 -6.33 -10.69
CA PRO A 21 -1.34 -6.04 -10.03
C PRO A 21 -1.29 -4.75 -9.22
N ARG A 22 -2.46 -4.17 -8.96
CA ARG A 22 -2.58 -2.93 -8.19
C ARG A 22 -1.91 -3.11 -6.84
N HIS A 23 -1.05 -2.18 -6.47
CA HIS A 23 -0.32 -2.25 -5.20
C HIS A 23 0.02 -0.86 -4.69
N VAL A 24 0.41 -0.81 -3.42
CA VAL A 24 0.86 0.43 -2.79
C VAL A 24 2.18 0.19 -2.10
N HIS A 25 2.94 1.27 -1.92
CA HIS A 25 4.16 1.29 -1.14
C HIS A 25 3.86 1.98 0.18
N VAL A 26 4.12 1.32 1.29
CA VAL A 26 3.89 1.86 2.62
C VAL A 26 5.23 2.07 3.30
N PHE A 27 5.47 3.28 3.76
CA PHE A 27 6.73 3.67 4.39
C PHE A 27 6.50 3.97 5.87
N LYS A 28 7.43 3.54 6.70
CA LYS A 28 7.47 3.85 8.13
C LYS A 28 8.92 4.01 8.53
N ASP A 29 9.31 5.22 8.96
CA ASP A 29 10.70 5.51 9.30
C ASP A 29 11.63 5.13 8.14
N LYS A 30 12.56 4.19 8.35
CA LYS A 30 13.48 3.73 7.30
C LYS A 30 12.95 2.55 6.52
N GLY A 31 11.80 2.03 6.91
CA GLY A 31 11.28 0.80 6.35
C GLY A 31 10.24 1.02 5.27
N GLU A 32 10.03 -0.01 4.49
CA GLU A 32 9.06 0.00 3.40
C GLU A 32 8.44 -1.37 3.24
N CYS A 33 7.16 -1.42 2.88
CA CYS A 33 6.57 -2.67 2.41
C CYS A 33 5.70 -2.40 1.19
N VAL A 34 5.55 -3.42 0.37
CA VAL A 34 4.72 -3.38 -0.83
C VAL A 34 3.55 -4.32 -0.61
N ILE A 35 2.34 -3.79 -0.78
CA ILE A 35 1.12 -4.52 -0.47
C ILE A 35 0.22 -4.49 -1.70
N ASN A 36 -0.12 -5.68 -2.21
CA ASN A 36 -1.10 -5.80 -3.28
C ASN A 36 -2.48 -5.42 -2.72
N LEU A 37 -3.20 -4.58 -3.45
CA LEU A 37 -4.49 -4.07 -2.96
C LEU A 37 -5.56 -5.16 -2.88
N VAL A 38 -5.51 -6.14 -3.80
CA VAL A 38 -6.47 -7.24 -3.81
C VAL A 38 -5.72 -8.53 -4.05
N GLY A 39 -5.61 -9.35 -3.01
CA GLY A 39 -5.03 -10.69 -3.11
C GLY A 39 -6.06 -11.71 -3.59
N GLN A 40 -5.68 -12.98 -3.58
CA GLN A 40 -6.54 -14.06 -4.07
C GLN A 40 -7.86 -14.16 -3.31
N ASP A 41 -7.84 -13.85 -2.01
CA ASP A 41 -9.04 -13.93 -1.18
C ASP A 41 -9.80 -12.60 -1.11
N GLY A 42 -9.39 -11.61 -1.91
CA GLY A 42 -10.02 -10.29 -1.93
C GLY A 42 -9.48 -9.31 -0.90
N ASN A 43 -8.63 -9.76 0.00
CA ASN A 43 -8.00 -8.89 1.01
C ASN A 43 -6.64 -8.42 0.52
N PRO A 44 -6.11 -7.31 1.09
CA PRO A 44 -4.74 -6.89 0.77
C PRO A 44 -3.75 -7.99 1.12
N GLU A 45 -2.70 -8.10 0.31
CA GLU A 45 -1.71 -9.16 0.44
C GLU A 45 -0.31 -8.58 0.41
N LEU A 46 0.49 -8.93 1.42
CA LEU A 46 1.88 -8.48 1.49
C LEU A 46 2.69 -9.09 0.36
N ARG A 47 3.42 -8.24 -0.39
CA ARG A 47 4.32 -8.71 -1.45
C ARG A 47 5.76 -8.82 -0.96
N GLU A 48 6.24 -7.77 -0.27
CA GLU A 48 7.61 -7.72 0.23
C GLU A 48 7.73 -6.61 1.27
N PHE A 49 8.78 -6.68 2.09
CA PHE A 49 9.04 -5.65 3.08
C PHE A 49 10.53 -5.58 3.40
N TYR A 50 10.97 -4.39 3.84
CA TYR A 50 12.36 -4.09 4.19
C TYR A 50 12.39 -3.20 5.43
N ASP A 51 13.28 -3.53 6.39
CA ASP A 51 13.54 -2.69 7.57
C ASP A 51 12.29 -2.34 8.37
N LEU A 52 11.38 -3.28 8.49
CA LEU A 52 10.17 -3.14 9.30
C LEU A 52 10.07 -4.30 10.28
N LYS A 53 9.58 -4.00 11.47
CA LYS A 53 9.26 -5.01 12.46
C LYS A 53 7.96 -5.70 12.07
N ARG A 54 7.79 -6.94 12.57
CA ARG A 54 6.56 -7.69 12.28
C ARG A 54 5.30 -6.91 12.60
N LYS A 55 5.26 -6.24 13.76
CA LYS A 55 4.08 -5.46 14.15
C LYS A 55 3.85 -4.26 13.25
N GLU A 56 4.93 -3.69 12.69
CA GLU A 56 4.81 -2.58 11.77
C GLU A 56 4.24 -3.05 10.42
N VAL A 57 4.66 -4.21 9.95
CA VAL A 57 4.10 -4.81 8.75
C VAL A 57 2.62 -5.12 8.94
N ALA A 58 2.26 -5.69 10.10
CA ALA A 58 0.86 -6.01 10.41
C ALA A 58 0.00 -4.75 10.42
N LYS A 59 0.52 -3.67 11.01
CA LYS A 59 -0.22 -2.40 11.02
C LYS A 59 -0.35 -1.81 9.62
N ALA A 60 0.69 -1.90 8.80
CA ALA A 60 0.64 -1.42 7.41
C ALA A 60 -0.45 -2.17 6.63
N ILE A 61 -0.53 -3.48 6.78
CA ILE A 61 -1.56 -4.28 6.13
C ILE A 61 -2.96 -3.85 6.59
N ARG A 62 -3.12 -3.60 7.89
CA ARG A 62 -4.41 -3.14 8.43
C ARG A 62 -4.80 -1.79 7.87
N ILE A 63 -3.84 -0.85 7.78
CA ILE A 63 -4.11 0.47 7.20
C ILE A 63 -4.60 0.32 5.76
N VAL A 64 -3.95 -0.53 4.99
CA VAL A 64 -4.34 -0.76 3.60
C VAL A 64 -5.72 -1.43 3.54
N ALA A 65 -5.99 -2.41 4.40
CA ALA A 65 -7.28 -3.09 4.45
C ALA A 65 -8.41 -2.11 4.79
N ASP A 66 -8.18 -1.23 5.78
CA ASP A 66 -9.18 -0.27 6.21
C ASP A 66 -9.47 0.78 5.14
N ASN A 67 -8.57 0.96 4.18
CA ASN A 67 -8.68 1.97 3.14
C ASN A 67 -8.66 1.36 1.75
N GLN A 68 -8.96 0.07 1.63
CA GLN A 68 -8.80 -0.67 0.38
C GLN A 68 -9.50 -0.02 -0.81
N GLN A 69 -10.78 0.30 -0.67
CA GLN A 69 -11.53 0.89 -1.78
C GLN A 69 -10.98 2.24 -2.18
N LYS A 70 -10.64 3.07 -1.20
CA LYS A 70 -10.05 4.39 -1.45
C LYS A 70 -8.73 4.27 -2.21
N LEU A 71 -7.92 3.26 -1.86
CA LEU A 71 -6.62 3.07 -2.49
C LEU A 71 -6.77 2.49 -3.90
N ILE A 72 -7.76 1.63 -4.12
CA ILE A 72 -8.06 1.13 -5.47
C ILE A 72 -8.48 2.29 -6.36
N GLU A 73 -9.33 3.19 -5.86
CA GLU A 73 -9.76 4.36 -6.62
C GLU A 73 -8.59 5.29 -6.93
N ALA A 74 -7.68 5.46 -5.96
CA ALA A 74 -6.49 6.27 -6.16
C ALA A 74 -5.60 5.66 -7.25
N TRP A 75 -5.39 4.34 -7.21
CA TRP A 75 -4.63 3.65 -8.23
C TRP A 75 -5.23 3.88 -9.63
N ASN A 76 -6.55 3.68 -9.72
CA ASN A 76 -7.24 3.83 -11.01
C ASN A 76 -7.10 5.25 -11.54
N ARG A 77 -7.25 6.26 -10.68
CA ARG A 77 -7.14 7.66 -11.07
C ARG A 77 -5.72 7.98 -11.56
N ILE A 78 -4.70 7.51 -10.83
CA ILE A 78 -3.30 7.79 -11.17
C ILE A 78 -2.91 7.10 -12.47
N HIS A 79 -3.45 5.92 -12.74
CA HIS A 79 -3.11 5.14 -13.93
C HIS A 79 -4.09 5.33 -15.09
N GLY A 80 -5.09 6.17 -14.92
CA GLY A 80 -6.00 6.51 -16.01
C GLY A 80 -6.99 5.42 -16.37
N VAL A 81 -7.36 4.60 -15.41
CA VAL A 81 -8.33 3.51 -15.65
C VAL A 81 -9.61 3.71 -14.87
#